data_04ddce82e82d2e93c6bbcc6d563752d8
#
_entry.id   04ddce82e82d2e93c6bbcc6d563752d8
#
_cell.length_a   1.000
_cell.length_b   1.000
_cell.length_c   1.000
_cell.angle_alpha   90.00
_cell.angle_beta   90.00
_cell.angle_gamma   90.00
#
_symmetry.space_group_name_H-M   'P 1'
#
loop_
_entity.id
_entity.type
_entity.pdbx_description
1 polymer ?
#
loop_
_entity_poly.entity_id
_entity_poly.type
_entity_poly.pdbx_seq_one_letter_code
_entity_poly.pdbx_strand_id
1 'polypeptide(L)'
;MKKKVLFVIESLSGGGAEKVLTTIVKNIDKTKFDITVLTIVKTGIYVEEIEKKCTLISMLPEYEKLTNPIAKMKYKVDYKKIYKEDCAKIYKKYVKNVYDVEIAFVEGFATKLVASSWNRNSKKIAWVHVDLIRRAYADEYFL
;
A
#
# COMPACT_ATOMS: atom_id res chain seq x y z
N MET A 1 4.58 -22.65 10.10
CA MET A 1 4.75 -21.18 10.20
C MET A 1 4.02 -20.51 9.02
N LYS A 2 3.26 -19.47 9.29
CA LYS A 2 2.53 -18.73 8.25
C LYS A 2 3.49 -17.92 7.39
N LYS A 3 3.21 -17.84 6.09
CA LYS A 3 3.91 -16.91 5.19
C LYS A 3 3.40 -15.48 5.41
N LYS A 4 4.31 -14.54 5.66
CA LYS A 4 3.99 -13.13 5.85
C LYS A 4 3.93 -12.44 4.50
N VAL A 5 2.77 -11.84 4.19
CA VAL A 5 2.53 -11.16 2.91
C VAL A 5 2.16 -9.70 3.16
N LEU A 6 2.88 -8.81 2.49
CA LEU A 6 2.58 -7.38 2.46
C LEU A 6 1.93 -7.03 1.13
N PHE A 7 0.74 -6.46 1.18
CA PHE A 7 0.12 -5.78 0.03
C PHE A 7 0.30 -4.26 0.18
N VAL A 8 0.73 -3.60 -0.87
CA VAL A 8 0.87 -2.15 -0.92
C VAL A 8 -0.11 -1.58 -1.95
N ILE A 9 -0.95 -0.66 -1.50
CA ILE A 9 -1.95 0.05 -2.31
C ILE A 9 -2.04 1.50 -1.85
N GLU A 10 -2.47 2.43 -2.69
CA GLU A 10 -2.48 3.84 -2.30
C GLU A 10 -3.61 4.18 -1.31
N SER A 11 -4.80 3.66 -1.54
CA SER A 11 -5.98 3.88 -0.69
C SER A 11 -6.93 2.68 -0.77
N LEU A 12 -8.05 2.75 -0.06
CA LEU A 12 -9.11 1.73 -0.08
C LEU A 12 -10.45 2.36 -0.53
N SER A 13 -10.39 3.29 -1.47
CA SER A 13 -11.49 4.20 -1.83
C SER A 13 -12.69 3.56 -2.55
N GLY A 14 -12.55 2.38 -3.12
CA GLY A 14 -13.69 1.68 -3.73
C GLY A 14 -13.57 1.45 -5.24
N GLY A 15 -12.39 1.59 -5.80
CA GLY A 15 -12.10 1.18 -7.17
C GLY A 15 -12.06 -0.35 -7.34
N GLY A 16 -11.86 -0.79 -8.57
CA GLY A 16 -11.81 -2.22 -8.91
C GLY A 16 -10.67 -2.95 -8.21
N ALA A 17 -9.47 -2.37 -8.17
CA ALA A 17 -8.30 -2.95 -7.50
C ALA A 17 -8.54 -3.14 -6.00
N GLU A 18 -9.09 -2.14 -5.32
CA GLU A 18 -9.41 -2.17 -3.89
C GLU A 18 -10.46 -3.24 -3.57
N LYS A 19 -11.46 -3.40 -4.42
CA LYS A 19 -12.45 -4.47 -4.30
C LYS A 19 -11.81 -5.85 -4.43
N VAL A 20 -10.92 -6.03 -5.41
CA VAL A 20 -10.19 -7.29 -5.60
C VAL A 20 -9.30 -7.60 -4.40
N LEU A 21 -8.52 -6.61 -3.90
CA LEU A 21 -7.72 -6.78 -2.69
C LEU A 21 -8.55 -7.20 -1.50
N THR A 22 -9.67 -6.52 -1.26
CA THR A 22 -10.59 -6.82 -0.16
C THR A 22 -11.13 -8.25 -0.28
N THR A 23 -11.50 -8.68 -1.49
CA THR A 23 -11.96 -10.04 -1.75
C THR A 23 -10.85 -11.07 -1.46
N ILE A 24 -9.62 -10.80 -1.86
CA ILE A 24 -8.46 -11.66 -1.55
C ILE A 24 -8.28 -11.78 -0.03
N VAL A 25 -8.22 -10.65 0.68
CA VAL A 25 -8.00 -10.61 2.14
C VAL A 25 -9.11 -11.34 2.91
N LYS A 26 -10.33 -11.29 2.41
CA LYS A 26 -11.47 -12.01 3.03
C LYS A 26 -11.39 -13.53 2.87
N ASN A 27 -10.91 -14.00 1.74
CA ASN A 27 -11.00 -15.42 1.34
C ASN A 27 -9.67 -16.17 1.43
N ILE A 28 -8.56 -15.49 1.65
CA ILE A 28 -7.25 -16.12 1.76
C ILE A 28 -7.18 -17.03 3.00
N ASP A 29 -6.52 -18.16 2.86
CA ASP A 29 -6.32 -19.13 3.96
C ASP A 29 -5.41 -18.55 5.05
N LYS A 30 -6.03 -18.08 6.13
CA LYS A 30 -5.35 -17.47 7.27
C LYS A 30 -4.58 -18.46 8.14
N THR A 31 -4.71 -19.75 7.90
CA THR A 31 -3.85 -20.75 8.55
C THR A 31 -2.47 -20.80 7.91
N LYS A 32 -2.36 -20.41 6.63
CA LYS A 32 -1.13 -20.40 5.83
C LYS A 32 -0.49 -19.03 5.68
N PHE A 33 -1.31 -17.97 5.69
CA PHE A 33 -0.87 -16.62 5.40
C PHE A 33 -1.18 -15.65 6.54
N ASP A 34 -0.21 -14.79 6.83
CA ASP A 34 -0.33 -13.63 7.71
C ASP A 34 -0.25 -12.36 6.84
N ILE A 35 -1.37 -11.65 6.74
CA ILE A 35 -1.55 -10.56 5.79
C ILE A 35 -1.39 -9.22 6.47
N THR A 36 -0.61 -8.36 5.86
CA THR A 36 -0.55 -6.92 6.14
C THR A 36 -0.89 -6.15 4.88
N VAL A 37 -1.74 -5.15 5.00
CA VAL A 37 -2.02 -4.16 3.96
C VAL A 37 -1.38 -2.84 4.37
N LEU A 38 -0.57 -2.25 3.49
CA LEU A 38 0.00 -0.91 3.64
C LEU A 38 -0.70 0.04 2.68
N THR A 39 -1.28 1.11 3.21
CA THR A 39 -1.84 2.20 2.40
C THR A 39 -1.05 3.49 2.59
N ILE A 40 -1.02 4.34 1.57
CA ILE A 40 -0.46 5.69 1.68
C ILE A 40 -1.39 6.54 2.53
N VAL A 41 -2.67 6.55 2.18
CA VAL A 41 -3.71 7.27 2.92
C VAL A 41 -4.73 6.30 3.50
N LYS A 42 -5.16 6.58 4.72
CA LYS A 42 -6.24 5.83 5.37
C LYS A 42 -7.58 6.43 4.97
N THR A 43 -8.08 6.03 3.82
CA THR A 43 -9.38 6.49 3.30
C THR A 43 -10.04 5.43 2.45
N GLY A 44 -11.37 5.42 2.44
CA GLY A 44 -12.18 4.61 1.56
C GLY A 44 -13.13 3.66 2.27
N ILE A 45 -14.07 3.14 1.49
CA ILE A 45 -15.17 2.29 1.97
C ILE A 45 -14.73 0.91 2.47
N TYR A 46 -13.53 0.45 2.06
CA TYR A 46 -13.01 -0.86 2.46
C TYR A 46 -12.08 -0.83 3.67
N VAL A 47 -11.78 0.35 4.25
CA VAL A 47 -10.87 0.48 5.41
C VAL A 47 -11.32 -0.40 6.56
N GLU A 48 -12.57 -0.24 7.01
CA GLU A 48 -13.10 -0.99 8.15
C GLU A 48 -13.12 -2.51 7.91
N GLU A 49 -13.43 -2.93 6.69
CA GLU A 49 -13.47 -4.34 6.33
C GLU A 49 -12.07 -4.98 6.34
N ILE A 50 -11.06 -4.26 5.84
CA ILE A 50 -9.67 -4.71 5.87
C ILE A 50 -9.14 -4.77 7.31
N GLU A 51 -9.39 -3.74 8.14
CA GLU A 51 -8.97 -3.71 9.55
C GLU A 51 -9.53 -4.89 10.37
N LYS A 52 -10.75 -5.33 10.07
CA LYS A 52 -11.35 -6.50 10.72
C LYS A 52 -10.73 -7.84 10.31
N LYS A 53 -10.00 -7.89 9.19
CA LYS A 53 -9.53 -9.15 8.59
C LYS A 53 -8.02 -9.34 8.63
N CYS A 54 -7.24 -8.27 8.66
CA CYS A 54 -5.78 -8.31 8.67
C CYS A 54 -5.19 -7.06 9.30
N THR A 55 -3.86 -7.00 9.40
CA THR A 55 -3.16 -5.80 9.84
C THR A 55 -3.21 -4.73 8.75
N LEU A 56 -3.70 -3.54 9.09
CA LEU A 56 -3.64 -2.36 8.23
C LEU A 56 -2.61 -1.37 8.78
N ILE A 57 -1.66 -1.00 7.94
CA ILE A 57 -0.70 0.09 8.19
C ILE A 57 -1.03 1.21 7.21
N SER A 58 -1.18 2.44 7.71
CA SER A 58 -1.39 3.60 6.86
C SER A 58 -0.31 4.64 7.13
N MET A 59 0.30 5.17 6.07
CA MET A 59 1.34 6.19 6.20
C MET A 59 0.76 7.51 6.72
N LEU A 60 -0.46 7.84 6.28
CA LEU A 60 -1.19 9.03 6.71
C LEU A 60 -2.53 8.62 7.34
N PRO A 61 -2.97 9.36 8.39
CA PRO A 61 -4.25 9.10 9.06
C PRO A 61 -5.45 9.45 8.16
N GLU A 62 -6.65 9.17 8.65
CA GLU A 62 -7.90 9.64 8.02
C GLU A 62 -7.99 11.17 8.09
N TYR A 63 -7.96 11.82 6.94
CA TYR A 63 -8.01 13.27 6.85
C TYR A 63 -9.30 13.85 7.44
N GLU A 64 -10.42 13.18 7.22
CA GLU A 64 -11.76 13.59 7.66
C GLU A 64 -11.89 13.63 9.20
N LYS A 65 -11.11 12.81 9.88
CA LYS A 65 -11.07 12.78 11.36
C LYS A 65 -10.16 13.84 11.97
N LEU A 66 -9.39 14.57 11.16
CA LEU A 66 -8.54 15.65 11.65
C LEU A 66 -9.37 16.90 11.89
N THR A 67 -9.54 17.29 13.15
CA THR A 67 -10.28 18.50 13.56
C THR A 67 -9.36 19.72 13.69
N ASN A 68 -8.09 19.51 14.06
CA ASN A 68 -7.13 20.56 14.29
C ASN A 68 -6.55 21.12 12.95
N PRO A 69 -6.60 22.43 12.69
CA PRO A 69 -6.02 23.05 11.49
C PRO A 69 -4.53 22.79 11.31
N ILE A 70 -3.76 22.74 12.41
CA ILE A 70 -2.32 22.42 12.38
C ILE A 70 -2.10 20.97 11.92
N ALA A 71 -2.90 20.02 12.41
CA ALA A 71 -2.84 18.63 11.98
C ALA A 71 -3.19 18.47 10.50
N LYS A 72 -4.18 19.22 9.99
CA LYS A 72 -4.53 19.25 8.56
C LYS A 72 -3.41 19.83 7.69
N MET A 73 -2.75 20.87 8.16
CA MET A 73 -1.59 21.44 7.47
C MET A 73 -0.43 20.44 7.43
N LYS A 74 -0.12 19.83 8.56
CA LYS A 74 0.91 18.79 8.65
C LYS A 74 0.60 17.62 7.70
N TYR A 75 -0.64 17.15 7.66
CA TYR A 75 -1.06 16.10 6.72
C TYR A 75 -0.73 16.46 5.27
N LYS A 76 -1.06 17.68 4.84
CA LYS A 76 -0.77 18.15 3.47
C LYS A 76 0.74 18.19 3.17
N VAL A 77 1.54 18.59 4.14
CA VAL A 77 3.01 18.60 4.02
C VAL A 77 3.55 17.18 3.92
N ASP A 78 3.12 16.30 4.82
CA ASP A 78 3.54 14.90 4.86
C ASP A 78 3.11 14.15 3.58
N TYR A 79 1.89 14.41 3.07
CA TYR A 79 1.42 13.85 1.80
C TYR A 79 2.35 14.20 0.64
N LYS A 80 2.67 15.50 0.48
CA LYS A 80 3.60 15.94 -0.57
C LYS A 80 5.00 15.34 -0.39
N LYS A 81 5.45 15.20 0.86
CA LYS A 81 6.76 14.66 1.19
C LYS A 81 6.87 13.18 0.81
N ILE A 82 5.83 12.38 1.06
CA ILE A 82 5.81 10.95 0.72
C ILE A 82 6.09 10.74 -0.78
N TYR A 83 5.45 11.52 -1.64
CA TYR A 83 5.64 11.38 -3.09
C TYR A 83 6.92 12.02 -3.65
N LYS A 84 7.61 12.86 -2.88
CA LYS A 84 8.84 13.54 -3.32
C LYS A 84 10.11 12.93 -2.74
N GLU A 85 10.01 12.25 -1.61
CA GLU A 85 11.16 11.68 -0.94
C GLU A 85 11.58 10.35 -1.58
N ASP A 86 12.82 9.95 -1.34
CA ASP A 86 13.36 8.66 -1.76
C ASP A 86 12.51 7.49 -1.23
N CYS A 87 12.06 6.62 -2.15
CA CYS A 87 11.17 5.50 -1.81
C CYS A 87 11.79 4.53 -0.80
N ALA A 88 13.12 4.36 -0.79
CA ALA A 88 13.78 3.48 0.17
C ALA A 88 13.69 4.05 1.59
N LYS A 89 13.80 5.38 1.75
CA LYS A 89 13.61 6.05 3.04
C LYS A 89 12.16 5.93 3.51
N ILE A 90 11.20 6.17 2.61
CA ILE A 90 9.77 6.03 2.92
C ILE A 90 9.46 4.58 3.32
N TYR A 91 9.90 3.61 2.54
CA TYR A 91 9.69 2.20 2.84
C TYR A 91 10.25 1.86 4.24
N LYS A 92 11.50 2.20 4.52
CA LYS A 92 12.16 1.96 5.82
C LYS A 92 11.47 2.65 7.00
N LYS A 93 10.86 3.81 6.77
CA LYS A 93 10.13 4.56 7.79
C LYS A 93 8.85 3.84 8.22
N TYR A 94 8.09 3.28 7.28
CA TYR A 94 6.76 2.75 7.55
C TYR A 94 6.71 1.21 7.63
N VAL A 95 7.63 0.50 6.96
CA VAL A 95 7.67 -0.96 6.96
C VAL A 95 8.80 -1.44 7.86
N LYS A 96 8.45 -1.92 9.05
CA LYS A 96 9.41 -2.38 10.07
C LYS A 96 9.55 -3.89 10.13
N ASN A 97 8.54 -4.61 9.66
CA ASN A 97 8.51 -6.07 9.69
C ASN A 97 9.15 -6.67 8.43
N VAL A 98 9.62 -7.90 8.57
CA VAL A 98 10.09 -8.71 7.44
C VAL A 98 8.92 -9.51 6.88
N TYR A 99 8.81 -9.55 5.57
CA TYR A 99 7.79 -10.29 4.84
C TYR A 99 8.43 -11.32 3.92
N ASP A 100 7.76 -12.45 3.69
CA ASP A 100 8.17 -13.46 2.72
C ASP A 100 7.84 -13.01 1.29
N VAL A 101 6.73 -12.28 1.13
CA VAL A 101 6.25 -11.76 -0.15
C VAL A 101 5.79 -10.32 0.03
N GLU A 102 6.17 -9.46 -0.89
CA GLU A 102 5.77 -8.06 -0.96
C GLU A 102 5.14 -7.79 -2.32
N ILE A 103 3.90 -7.34 -2.32
CA ILE A 103 3.08 -7.17 -3.52
C ILE A 103 2.69 -5.71 -3.68
N ALA A 104 3.22 -5.05 -4.71
CA ALA A 104 2.65 -3.79 -5.18
C ALA A 104 1.34 -4.11 -5.87
N PHE A 105 0.21 -3.81 -5.23
CA PHE A 105 -1.11 -4.22 -5.70
C PHE A 105 -1.72 -3.28 -6.74
N VAL A 106 -1.04 -2.20 -7.02
CA VAL A 106 -1.32 -1.26 -8.11
C VAL A 106 -0.01 -0.77 -8.72
N GLU A 107 -0.08 -0.36 -9.96
CA GLU A 107 1.03 0.27 -10.69
C GLU A 107 1.40 1.64 -10.11
N GLY A 108 2.53 2.19 -10.52
CA GLY A 108 2.98 3.53 -10.13
C GLY A 108 3.74 3.57 -8.81
N PHE A 109 3.32 4.42 -7.87
CA PHE A 109 4.05 4.65 -6.61
C PHE A 109 4.20 3.39 -5.76
N ALA A 110 3.18 2.53 -5.68
CA ALA A 110 3.24 1.27 -4.94
C ALA A 110 4.34 0.35 -5.49
N THR A 111 4.49 0.29 -6.82
CA THR A 111 5.54 -0.49 -7.48
C THR A 111 6.94 0.04 -7.12
N LYS A 112 7.16 1.35 -7.19
CA LYS A 112 8.43 1.98 -6.78
C LYS A 112 8.74 1.70 -5.32
N LEU A 113 7.75 1.80 -4.46
CA LEU A 113 7.92 1.59 -3.02
C LEU A 113 8.34 0.15 -2.71
N VAL A 114 7.67 -0.85 -3.29
CA VAL A 114 8.03 -2.27 -3.11
C VAL A 114 9.40 -2.59 -3.73
N ALA A 115 9.71 -2.03 -4.89
CA ALA A 115 11.03 -2.18 -5.52
C ALA A 115 12.17 -1.63 -4.64
N SER A 116 11.88 -0.61 -3.83
CA SER A 116 12.83 0.04 -2.91
C SER A 116 12.90 -0.62 -1.52
N SER A 117 12.27 -1.78 -1.34
CA SER A 117 12.27 -2.51 -0.07
C SER A 117 13.68 -2.88 0.38
N TRP A 118 13.96 -2.63 1.66
CA TRP A 118 15.21 -3.08 2.30
C TRP A 118 15.25 -4.60 2.53
N ASN A 119 14.11 -5.29 2.46
CA ASN A 119 14.03 -6.74 2.64
C ASN A 119 14.45 -7.46 1.35
N ARG A 120 15.72 -7.81 1.26
CA ARG A 120 16.29 -8.46 0.07
C ARG A 120 15.84 -9.92 -0.13
N ASN A 121 15.34 -10.55 0.91
CA ASN A 121 14.94 -11.97 0.89
C ASN A 121 13.48 -12.20 0.51
N SER A 122 12.67 -11.14 0.47
CA SER A 122 11.27 -11.26 0.06
C SER A 122 11.13 -11.44 -1.45
N LYS A 123 10.11 -12.18 -1.85
CA LYS A 123 9.64 -12.18 -3.25
C LYS A 123 8.85 -10.90 -3.51
N LYS A 124 9.22 -10.16 -4.54
CA LYS A 124 8.55 -8.93 -4.94
C LYS A 124 7.68 -9.17 -6.16
N ILE A 125 6.44 -8.74 -6.10
CA ILE A 125 5.44 -8.89 -7.16
C ILE A 125 4.86 -7.52 -7.47
N ALA A 126 4.83 -7.15 -8.73
CA ALA A 126 4.06 -6.02 -9.24
C ALA A 126 2.78 -6.55 -9.88
N TRP A 127 1.63 -6.15 -9.33
CA TRP A 127 0.31 -6.50 -9.86
C TRP A 127 -0.24 -5.28 -10.61
N VAL A 128 -0.52 -5.46 -11.87
CA VAL A 128 -0.98 -4.40 -12.78
C VAL A 128 -2.45 -4.60 -13.08
N HIS A 129 -3.26 -3.57 -12.85
CA HIS A 129 -4.71 -3.59 -13.05
C HIS A 129 -5.17 -2.83 -14.30
N VAL A 130 -4.25 -2.14 -14.99
CA VAL A 130 -4.55 -1.35 -16.19
C VAL A 130 -3.78 -1.87 -17.39
N ASP A 131 -4.30 -1.55 -18.59
CA ASP A 131 -3.58 -1.77 -19.84
C ASP A 131 -2.46 -0.70 -19.94
N LEU A 132 -1.23 -1.13 -19.72
CA LEU A 132 -0.05 -0.25 -19.74
C LEU A 132 0.19 0.39 -21.10
N ILE A 133 -0.25 -0.26 -22.19
CA ILE A 133 -0.11 0.27 -23.56
C ILE A 133 -1.00 1.49 -23.79
N ARG A 134 -2.15 1.52 -23.13
CA ARG A 134 -3.15 2.61 -23.25
C ARG A 134 -2.97 3.75 -22.26
N ARG A 135 -2.04 3.63 -21.31
CA ARG A 135 -1.77 4.61 -20.27
C ARG A 135 -0.35 5.12 -20.33
N ALA A 136 -0.19 6.38 -20.76
CA ALA A 136 1.11 7.02 -21.01
C ALA A 136 2.09 7.08 -19.81
N TYR A 137 1.61 6.95 -18.58
CA TYR A 137 2.50 6.94 -17.42
C TYR A 137 3.21 5.60 -17.17
N ALA A 138 2.99 4.59 -18.01
CA ALA A 138 3.74 3.35 -17.92
C ALA A 138 5.21 3.54 -18.28
N ASP A 139 5.50 4.45 -19.20
CA ASP A 139 6.85 4.63 -19.75
C ASP A 139 7.85 5.23 -18.75
N GLU A 140 7.40 6.04 -17.80
CA GLU A 140 8.27 6.67 -16.78
C GLU A 140 8.64 5.72 -15.63
N TYR A 141 7.91 4.63 -15.43
CA TYR A 141 8.02 3.81 -14.22
C TYR A 141 8.50 2.38 -14.44
N PHE A 142 8.54 1.92 -15.68
CA PHE A 142 8.88 0.54 -16.02
C PHE A 142 10.10 0.38 -16.91
N LEU A 143 10.72 1.46 -17.32
CA LEU A 143 12.01 1.51 -17.98
C LEU A 143 13.09 2.00 -17.01
#